data_1608b6155421f9edb283744c86522d56
#
_entry.id   1608b6155421f9edb283744c86522d56
#
_cell.length_a   1.000
_cell.length_b   1.000
_cell.length_c   1.000
_cell.angle_alpha   90.00
_cell.angle_beta   90.00
_cell.angle_gamma   90.00
#
_symmetry.space_group_name_H-M   'P 1'
#
loop_
_entity.id
_entity.type
_entity.pdbx_description
1 polymer ?
#
loop_
_entity_poly.entity_id
_entity_poly.type
_entity_poly.pdbx_seq_one_letter_code
_entity_poly.pdbx_strand_id
1 'polypeptide(L)'
;MQTPDEVPLQPPNRTWLQRLEERIPEFAHEVALTNSRLISTYRELDQWVDRICVVLIEAGVRAADSIAVVAPPRRTPHTTAAMLAVWRLGAVYVPLAADQPRDRITQIVAACSTRLALLDPDAEPAALPEQIATVTVPSPGDVVDRPRYPAVDPESLAYIIFTSGSSGAPKGVAVPHRGILAMADATAAGLELGPGARMLQFAPASFDASIAEITSALGAGATAVFAGHDQLSDGIAIAETFAGQRITHAIMVPSVLAAIPEPRVPGGVSMIIAGEAANPAVVEEWTARHRIVNSYGPTETTVCATISAPLAGSARPVTIGHAIAGTTLRIVGEDGAEVEPGAAGELWIGGLGVAREYLGMPAETAKAFIDDRVTGDRFYRSGDLVRQLPDGGLEFLGRMDRRIKLRGRRIEPADIEVAALRCAGVRQSAVVATETQLVCCVVVDEGTDADRIRGFLTDRLPGYLLPDRFEIVTDMPRTPHGKTDFAALADLVRAPGSSRTAPESMTAAERLLCELFAEILNLPEYHPADSFFDLGGESMEAARLTRSIRRKIGVEMTMRMLLDAPSPAQLAALLSIPEPHLVTGR
;
A
#
# COMPACT_ATOMS: atom_id res chain seq x y z
N MET A 1 -39.40 5.84 13.86
CA MET A 1 -38.60 4.68 14.38
C MET A 1 -37.41 5.34 15.06
N GLN A 2 -37.28 5.18 16.38
CA GLN A 2 -36.24 5.81 17.17
C GLN A 2 -34.87 5.34 16.69
N THR A 3 -33.98 6.28 16.38
CA THR A 3 -32.54 6.04 16.23
C THR A 3 -32.03 5.32 17.49
N PRO A 4 -31.19 4.27 17.38
CA PRO A 4 -30.55 3.70 18.55
C PRO A 4 -29.79 4.83 19.26
N ASP A 5 -30.03 4.98 20.57
CA ASP A 5 -29.31 5.92 21.42
C ASP A 5 -27.79 5.82 21.11
N GLU A 6 -27.20 6.92 20.67
CA GLU A 6 -25.75 7.08 20.56
C GLU A 6 -25.17 6.95 21.97
N VAL A 7 -24.75 5.74 22.32
CA VAL A 7 -23.93 5.51 23.50
C VAL A 7 -22.62 6.26 23.24
N PRO A 8 -22.22 7.22 24.09
CA PRO A 8 -20.97 7.93 23.95
C PRO A 8 -19.82 6.90 23.80
N LEU A 9 -19.06 6.99 22.71
CA LEU A 9 -17.94 6.12 22.42
C LEU A 9 -16.86 6.33 23.50
N GLN A 10 -16.90 5.53 24.56
CA GLN A 10 -15.81 5.53 25.53
C GLN A 10 -14.59 4.86 24.88
N PRO A 11 -13.40 5.48 24.95
CA PRO A 11 -12.18 4.82 24.51
C PRO A 11 -12.02 3.49 25.23
N PRO A 12 -11.50 2.46 24.54
CA PRO A 12 -11.26 1.18 25.18
C PRO A 12 -10.31 1.38 26.37
N ASN A 13 -10.58 0.69 27.46
CA ASN A 13 -9.74 0.74 28.65
C ASN A 13 -8.44 -0.07 28.54
N ARG A 14 -8.16 -0.63 27.36
CA ARG A 14 -6.96 -1.41 27.02
C ARG A 14 -6.61 -1.30 25.53
N THR A 15 -5.33 -1.49 25.20
CA THR A 15 -4.86 -1.56 23.82
C THR A 15 -5.18 -2.92 23.19
N TRP A 16 -5.08 -3.00 21.85
CA TRP A 16 -5.18 -4.27 21.13
C TRP A 16 -4.11 -5.28 21.60
N LEU A 17 -2.85 -4.82 21.82
CA LEU A 17 -1.76 -5.70 22.25
C LEU A 17 -2.02 -6.29 23.63
N GLN A 18 -2.48 -5.47 24.59
CA GLN A 18 -2.86 -5.97 25.93
C GLN A 18 -3.93 -7.06 25.83
N ARG A 19 -4.94 -6.88 24.96
CA ARG A 19 -5.94 -7.91 24.71
C ARG A 19 -5.33 -9.18 24.08
N LEU A 20 -4.41 -9.04 23.14
CA LEU A 20 -3.72 -10.18 22.54
C LEU A 20 -2.93 -10.95 23.61
N GLU A 21 -2.18 -10.26 24.48
CA GLU A 21 -1.39 -10.86 25.57
C GLU A 21 -2.25 -11.68 26.54
N GLU A 22 -3.45 -11.18 26.87
CA GLU A 22 -4.42 -11.92 27.69
C GLU A 22 -4.91 -13.20 27.02
N ARG A 23 -4.95 -13.23 25.67
CA ARG A 23 -5.44 -14.35 24.87
C ARG A 23 -4.36 -15.33 24.42
N ILE A 24 -3.08 -14.96 24.46
CA ILE A 24 -1.97 -15.86 24.12
C ILE A 24 -2.08 -17.25 24.76
N PRO A 25 -2.47 -17.41 26.03
CA PRO A 25 -2.64 -18.73 26.63
C PRO A 25 -3.69 -19.60 25.92
N GLU A 26 -4.74 -19.00 25.32
CA GLU A 26 -5.78 -19.72 24.57
C GLU A 26 -5.23 -20.35 23.29
N PHE A 27 -4.28 -19.65 22.62
CA PHE A 27 -3.70 -20.02 21.35
C PHE A 27 -2.23 -20.47 21.44
N ALA A 28 -1.73 -20.75 22.63
CA ALA A 28 -0.29 -20.88 22.92
C ALA A 28 0.47 -21.81 21.96
N HIS A 29 -0.19 -22.87 21.48
CA HIS A 29 0.38 -23.90 20.61
C HIS A 29 0.00 -23.74 19.13
N GLU A 30 -0.91 -22.80 18.81
CA GLU A 30 -1.26 -22.48 17.43
C GLU A 30 -0.13 -21.70 16.76
N VAL A 31 0.00 -21.85 15.44
CA VAL A 31 0.98 -21.11 14.66
C VAL A 31 0.51 -19.67 14.52
N ALA A 32 1.29 -18.71 15.03
CA ALA A 32 1.03 -17.28 14.92
C ALA A 32 1.59 -16.70 13.61
N LEU A 33 2.88 -16.97 13.35
CA LEU A 33 3.59 -16.44 12.19
C LEU A 33 4.26 -17.58 11.42
N THR A 34 4.23 -17.52 10.09
CA THR A 34 4.95 -18.49 9.26
C THR A 34 5.43 -17.90 7.94
N ASN A 35 6.59 -18.36 7.49
CA ASN A 35 7.07 -18.23 6.12
C ASN A 35 7.77 -19.53 5.69
N SER A 36 8.49 -19.53 4.56
CA SER A 36 9.23 -20.70 4.06
C SER A 36 10.39 -21.16 4.96
N ARG A 37 10.82 -20.34 5.94
CA ARG A 37 12.01 -20.57 6.78
C ARG A 37 11.72 -20.61 8.27
N LEU A 38 10.60 -20.04 8.70
CA LEU A 38 10.26 -19.85 10.10
C LEU A 38 8.81 -20.24 10.34
N ILE A 39 8.59 -20.96 11.43
CA ILE A 39 7.27 -21.21 12.02
C ILE A 39 7.39 -20.81 13.48
N SER A 40 6.48 -19.96 13.94
CA SER A 40 6.44 -19.50 15.33
C SER A 40 5.02 -19.63 15.86
N THR A 41 4.86 -20.35 16.96
CA THR A 41 3.61 -20.41 17.72
C THR A 41 3.35 -19.09 18.46
N TYR A 42 2.13 -18.89 18.97
CA TYR A 42 1.81 -17.69 19.77
C TYR A 42 2.70 -17.57 21.01
N ARG A 43 3.01 -18.69 21.66
CA ARG A 43 3.93 -18.71 22.80
C ARG A 43 5.36 -18.32 22.41
N GLU A 44 5.86 -18.87 21.31
CA GLU A 44 7.21 -18.53 20.81
C GLU A 44 7.28 -17.09 20.32
N LEU A 45 6.21 -16.56 19.71
CA LEU A 45 6.11 -15.15 19.34
C LEU A 45 6.18 -14.25 20.58
N ASP A 46 5.44 -14.57 21.64
CA ASP A 46 5.46 -13.79 22.89
C ASP A 46 6.87 -13.74 23.50
N GLN A 47 7.56 -14.89 23.55
CA GLN A 47 8.95 -14.99 24.02
C GLN A 47 9.93 -14.24 23.11
N TRP A 48 9.71 -14.30 21.79
CA TRP A 48 10.52 -13.56 20.84
C TRP A 48 10.35 -12.04 21.01
N VAL A 49 9.14 -11.57 21.20
CA VAL A 49 8.83 -10.17 21.49
C VAL A 49 9.51 -9.73 22.79
N ASP A 50 9.48 -10.54 23.86
CA ASP A 50 10.20 -10.25 25.11
C ASP A 50 11.70 -10.09 24.88
N ARG A 51 12.31 -10.95 24.07
CA ARG A 51 13.73 -10.86 23.69
C ARG A 51 14.07 -9.56 22.97
N ILE A 52 13.22 -9.13 22.02
CA ILE A 52 13.42 -7.85 21.34
C ILE A 52 13.26 -6.69 22.33
N CYS A 53 12.31 -6.77 23.27
CA CYS A 53 12.13 -5.76 24.31
C CYS A 53 13.38 -5.62 25.19
N VAL A 54 14.04 -6.72 25.57
CA VAL A 54 15.30 -6.66 26.34
C VAL A 54 16.36 -5.85 25.59
N VAL A 55 16.55 -6.14 24.30
CA VAL A 55 17.51 -5.43 23.45
C VAL A 55 17.15 -3.94 23.34
N LEU A 56 15.88 -3.59 23.20
CA LEU A 56 15.42 -2.20 23.15
C LEU A 56 15.61 -1.47 24.47
N ILE A 57 15.35 -2.13 25.61
CA ILE A 57 15.59 -1.58 26.95
C ILE A 57 17.09 -1.30 27.18
N GLU A 58 17.95 -2.25 26.79
CA GLU A 58 19.41 -2.07 26.85
C GLU A 58 19.91 -0.93 25.97
N ALA A 59 19.25 -0.71 24.81
CA ALA A 59 19.49 0.44 23.94
C ALA A 59 18.92 1.76 24.48
N GLY A 60 18.24 1.74 25.64
CA GLY A 60 17.72 2.92 26.34
C GLY A 60 16.37 3.42 25.82
N VAL A 61 15.61 2.59 25.12
CA VAL A 61 14.25 2.93 24.61
C VAL A 61 13.28 3.14 25.78
N ARG A 62 12.48 4.18 25.68
CA ARG A 62 11.45 4.56 26.64
C ARG A 62 10.09 4.66 25.95
N ALA A 63 9.04 4.69 26.76
CA ALA A 63 7.70 4.97 26.27
C ALA A 63 7.66 6.31 25.51
N ALA A 64 6.87 6.35 24.42
CA ALA A 64 6.72 7.43 23.48
C ALA A 64 7.95 7.73 22.58
N ASP A 65 9.07 7.01 22.71
CA ASP A 65 10.16 7.11 21.75
C ASP A 65 9.70 6.59 20.37
N SER A 66 10.05 7.31 19.30
CA SER A 66 9.80 6.85 17.92
C SER A 66 10.92 5.92 17.48
N ILE A 67 10.57 4.68 17.18
CA ILE A 67 11.50 3.63 16.76
C ILE A 67 11.26 3.30 15.28
N ALA A 68 12.26 3.57 14.45
CA ALA A 68 12.22 3.15 13.06
C ALA A 68 12.37 1.62 12.99
N VAL A 69 11.54 0.98 12.17
CA VAL A 69 11.70 -0.45 11.85
C VAL A 69 11.92 -0.57 10.36
N VAL A 70 13.13 -0.92 9.98
CA VAL A 70 13.55 -1.03 8.58
C VAL A 70 13.19 -2.41 8.07
N ALA A 71 12.20 -2.44 7.18
CA ALA A 71 11.68 -3.64 6.57
C ALA A 71 12.26 -3.85 5.17
N PRO A 72 12.63 -5.09 4.78
CA PRO A 72 13.01 -5.41 3.41
C PRO A 72 11.81 -5.28 2.46
N PRO A 73 12.01 -5.24 1.13
CA PRO A 73 10.91 -5.28 0.15
C PRO A 73 10.03 -6.53 0.28
N ARG A 74 10.61 -7.65 0.73
CA ARG A 74 9.86 -8.88 1.08
C ARG A 74 9.21 -8.76 2.45
N ARG A 75 8.11 -9.47 2.67
CA ARG A 75 7.42 -9.52 3.97
C ARG A 75 8.13 -10.52 4.87
N THR A 76 8.34 -10.16 6.12
CA THR A 76 9.01 -11.04 7.09
C THR A 76 8.35 -11.04 8.45
N PRO A 77 8.40 -12.15 9.19
CA PRO A 77 7.92 -12.21 10.57
C PRO A 77 8.68 -11.28 11.53
N HIS A 78 9.96 -10.96 11.23
CA HIS A 78 10.82 -10.12 12.09
C HIS A 78 10.27 -8.71 12.24
N THR A 79 9.79 -8.11 11.13
CA THR A 79 9.15 -6.78 11.16
C THR A 79 7.91 -6.78 12.07
N THR A 80 7.11 -7.85 12.05
CA THR A 80 5.94 -7.99 12.93
C THR A 80 6.35 -8.12 14.39
N ALA A 81 7.32 -8.98 14.71
CA ALA A 81 7.81 -9.14 16.08
C ALA A 81 8.41 -7.83 16.62
N ALA A 82 9.13 -7.08 15.77
CA ALA A 82 9.66 -5.76 16.10
C ALA A 82 8.54 -4.75 16.40
N MET A 83 7.49 -4.69 15.57
CA MET A 83 6.31 -3.84 15.82
C MET A 83 5.67 -4.13 17.18
N LEU A 84 5.45 -5.42 17.49
CA LEU A 84 4.84 -5.82 18.75
C LEU A 84 5.73 -5.46 19.96
N ALA A 85 7.06 -5.59 19.83
CA ALA A 85 8.00 -5.20 20.88
C ALA A 85 8.02 -3.68 21.12
N VAL A 86 8.00 -2.89 20.06
CA VAL A 86 7.89 -1.43 20.13
C VAL A 86 6.60 -1.04 20.88
N TRP A 87 5.47 -1.63 20.52
CA TRP A 87 4.19 -1.37 21.19
C TRP A 87 4.18 -1.83 22.66
N ARG A 88 4.82 -2.97 22.98
CA ARG A 88 4.91 -3.50 24.35
C ARG A 88 5.66 -2.56 25.29
N LEU A 89 6.62 -1.82 24.77
CA LEU A 89 7.35 -0.78 25.50
C LEU A 89 6.63 0.57 25.54
N GLY A 90 5.47 0.70 24.90
CA GLY A 90 4.75 1.98 24.78
C GLY A 90 5.48 2.97 23.85
N ALA A 91 6.39 2.49 23.03
CA ALA A 91 7.09 3.26 22.01
C ALA A 91 6.27 3.31 20.70
N VAL A 92 6.63 4.22 19.80
CA VAL A 92 5.91 4.49 18.57
C VAL A 92 6.58 3.78 17.40
N TYR A 93 5.84 2.93 16.70
CA TYR A 93 6.31 2.20 15.52
C TYR A 93 6.36 3.10 14.29
N VAL A 94 7.54 3.21 13.66
CA VAL A 94 7.75 3.99 12.44
C VAL A 94 8.30 3.04 11.36
N PRO A 95 7.45 2.45 10.50
CA PRO A 95 7.91 1.55 9.47
C PRO A 95 8.65 2.29 8.35
N LEU A 96 9.82 1.77 7.97
CA LEU A 96 10.62 2.23 6.84
C LEU A 96 10.85 1.08 5.87
N ALA A 97 10.63 1.31 4.57
CA ALA A 97 11.05 0.36 3.56
C ALA A 97 12.53 0.60 3.21
N ALA A 98 13.33 -0.45 3.19
CA ALA A 98 14.78 -0.36 2.97
C ALA A 98 15.15 0.14 1.57
N ASP A 99 14.25 0.00 0.60
CA ASP A 99 14.39 0.41 -0.80
C ASP A 99 13.95 1.86 -1.07
N GLN A 100 13.58 2.62 -0.03
CA GLN A 100 13.22 4.03 -0.20
C GLN A 100 14.46 4.90 -0.46
N PRO A 101 14.30 6.00 -1.22
CA PRO A 101 15.36 6.97 -1.43
C PRO A 101 15.91 7.53 -0.11
N ARG A 102 17.25 7.75 -0.05
CA ARG A 102 17.94 8.24 1.15
C ARG A 102 17.35 9.53 1.69
N ASP A 103 17.03 10.47 0.81
CA ASP A 103 16.47 11.77 1.22
C ASP A 103 15.13 11.60 1.90
N ARG A 104 14.28 10.65 1.42
CA ARG A 104 12.99 10.36 2.04
C ARG A 104 13.16 9.72 3.42
N ILE A 105 14.06 8.75 3.56
CA ILE A 105 14.39 8.14 4.85
C ILE A 105 14.86 9.22 5.83
N THR A 106 15.77 10.10 5.39
CA THR A 106 16.28 11.23 6.19
C THR A 106 15.17 12.15 6.66
N GLN A 107 14.23 12.50 5.79
CA GLN A 107 13.07 13.34 6.15
C GLN A 107 12.17 12.65 7.18
N ILE A 108 11.89 11.36 7.02
CA ILE A 108 11.03 10.60 7.93
C ILE A 108 11.65 10.51 9.33
N VAL A 109 12.91 10.09 9.45
CA VAL A 109 13.56 9.93 10.75
C VAL A 109 13.76 11.28 11.46
N ALA A 110 14.01 12.35 10.71
CA ALA A 110 14.08 13.71 11.25
C ALA A 110 12.72 14.20 11.77
N ALA A 111 11.64 14.01 10.98
CA ALA A 111 10.28 14.38 11.39
C ALA A 111 9.83 13.66 12.67
N CYS A 112 10.19 12.39 12.81
CA CYS A 112 9.85 11.57 13.99
C CYS A 112 10.83 11.77 15.15
N SER A 113 11.91 12.54 15.00
CA SER A 113 13.00 12.65 16.00
C SER A 113 13.54 11.27 16.40
N THR A 114 13.55 10.33 15.46
CA THR A 114 14.02 8.96 15.68
C THR A 114 15.51 8.94 15.98
N ARG A 115 15.92 8.18 17.01
CA ARG A 115 17.33 8.00 17.39
C ARG A 115 17.83 6.58 17.23
N LEU A 116 16.91 5.63 17.14
CA LEU A 116 17.19 4.20 17.02
C LEU A 116 16.37 3.59 15.90
N ALA A 117 17.01 2.73 15.11
CA ALA A 117 16.36 1.91 14.11
C ALA A 117 16.58 0.42 14.39
N LEU A 118 15.50 -0.35 14.38
CA LEU A 118 15.54 -1.81 14.30
C LEU A 118 15.67 -2.24 12.84
N LEU A 119 16.69 -3.02 12.55
CA LEU A 119 16.92 -3.57 11.21
C LEU A 119 16.38 -4.99 11.15
N ASP A 120 15.47 -5.25 10.23
CA ASP A 120 15.10 -6.62 9.89
C ASP A 120 16.37 -7.34 9.36
N PRO A 121 16.69 -8.58 9.80
CA PRO A 121 17.89 -9.30 9.37
C PRO A 121 18.02 -9.49 7.86
N ASP A 122 16.88 -9.43 7.16
CA ASP A 122 16.80 -9.58 5.71
C ASP A 122 16.74 -8.21 4.97
N ALA A 123 16.77 -7.10 5.71
CA ALA A 123 16.88 -5.77 5.12
C ALA A 123 18.34 -5.48 4.74
N GLU A 124 18.56 -5.04 3.51
CA GLU A 124 19.83 -4.40 3.18
C GLU A 124 20.00 -3.14 4.06
N PRO A 125 21.25 -2.74 4.39
CA PRO A 125 21.47 -1.54 5.19
C PRO A 125 20.75 -0.37 4.51
N ALA A 126 19.67 0.09 5.12
CA ALA A 126 18.98 1.27 4.64
C ALA A 126 19.96 2.46 4.62
N ALA A 127 19.74 3.40 3.71
CA ALA A 127 20.50 4.65 3.67
C ALA A 127 20.16 5.57 4.86
N LEU A 128 20.25 5.03 6.09
CA LEU A 128 20.00 5.76 7.33
C LEU A 128 21.07 6.83 7.54
N PRO A 129 20.71 7.98 8.12
CA PRO A 129 21.69 8.96 8.60
C PRO A 129 22.62 8.35 9.67
N GLU A 130 23.90 8.71 9.66
CA GLU A 130 24.93 8.15 10.56
C GLU A 130 24.64 8.33 12.06
N GLN A 131 23.87 9.36 12.43
CA GLN A 131 23.49 9.64 13.81
C GLN A 131 22.41 8.70 14.36
N ILE A 132 21.78 7.88 13.52
CA ILE A 132 20.77 6.91 13.95
C ILE A 132 21.46 5.61 14.39
N ALA A 133 21.34 5.30 15.68
CA ALA A 133 21.80 4.02 16.18
C ALA A 133 21.01 2.86 15.55
N THR A 134 21.67 1.76 15.26
CA THR A 134 21.01 0.60 14.63
C THR A 134 21.16 -0.64 15.49
N VAL A 135 20.11 -1.43 15.57
CA VAL A 135 20.09 -2.74 16.22
C VAL A 135 19.39 -3.72 15.28
N THR A 136 20.01 -4.86 15.04
CA THR A 136 19.37 -5.93 14.26
C THR A 136 18.33 -6.64 15.11
N VAL A 137 17.12 -6.85 14.57
CA VAL A 137 16.08 -7.65 15.23
C VAL A 137 16.61 -9.06 15.47
N PRO A 138 16.72 -9.51 16.74
CA PRO A 138 17.22 -10.86 17.02
C PRO A 138 16.22 -11.90 16.48
N SER A 139 16.74 -13.01 15.99
CA SER A 139 15.91 -14.17 15.61
C SER A 139 15.26 -14.82 16.84
N PRO A 140 14.17 -15.59 16.67
CA PRO A 140 13.65 -16.44 17.74
C PRO A 140 14.78 -17.30 18.36
N GLY A 141 14.74 -17.50 19.67
CA GLY A 141 15.81 -18.23 20.35
C GLY A 141 15.48 -18.48 21.82
N ASP A 142 16.52 -18.53 22.67
CA ASP A 142 16.36 -18.82 24.09
C ASP A 142 15.37 -17.89 24.79
N VAL A 143 14.66 -18.46 25.75
CA VAL A 143 13.72 -17.72 26.62
C VAL A 143 14.52 -16.76 27.49
N VAL A 144 14.05 -15.52 27.54
CA VAL A 144 14.60 -14.49 28.46
C VAL A 144 13.63 -14.26 29.61
N ASP A 145 14.14 -13.75 30.72
CA ASP A 145 13.28 -13.28 31.80
C ASP A 145 12.43 -12.12 31.29
N ARG A 146 11.11 -12.25 31.46
CA ARG A 146 10.16 -11.23 30.98
C ARG A 146 10.37 -9.91 31.76
N PRO A 147 10.73 -8.81 31.08
CA PRO A 147 10.85 -7.51 31.73
C PRO A 147 9.52 -7.01 32.28
N ARG A 148 9.59 -6.03 33.18
CA ARG A 148 8.38 -5.27 33.55
C ARG A 148 8.11 -4.24 32.46
N TYR A 149 6.89 -4.26 31.90
CA TYR A 149 6.46 -3.33 30.88
C TYR A 149 5.64 -2.18 31.46
N PRO A 150 5.69 -0.97 30.86
CA PRO A 150 4.79 0.11 31.23
C PRO A 150 3.34 -0.27 30.87
N ALA A 151 2.40 0.29 31.59
CA ALA A 151 1.00 0.28 31.13
C ALA A 151 0.89 1.22 29.93
N VAL A 152 0.46 0.70 28.80
CA VAL A 152 0.29 1.47 27.55
C VAL A 152 -1.10 2.08 27.52
N ASP A 153 -1.17 3.41 27.51
CA ASP A 153 -2.44 4.14 27.39
C ASP A 153 -2.97 4.00 25.97
N PRO A 154 -4.25 3.63 25.76
CA PRO A 154 -4.88 3.64 24.45
C PRO A 154 -4.77 4.97 23.68
N GLU A 155 -4.65 6.09 24.37
CA GLU A 155 -4.45 7.40 23.75
C GLU A 155 -3.00 7.64 23.32
N SER A 156 -2.02 6.84 23.76
CA SER A 156 -0.64 6.96 23.28
C SER A 156 -0.53 6.56 21.81
N LEU A 157 0.47 7.11 21.10
CA LEU A 157 0.69 6.78 19.70
C LEU A 157 1.15 5.33 19.53
N ALA A 158 0.53 4.63 18.62
CA ALA A 158 0.91 3.28 18.22
C ALA A 158 1.91 3.32 17.06
N TYR A 159 1.62 4.11 16.05
CA TYR A 159 2.47 4.20 14.87
C TYR A 159 2.40 5.56 14.18
N ILE A 160 3.41 5.84 13.37
CA ILE A 160 3.43 6.95 12.43
C ILE A 160 3.72 6.38 11.05
N ILE A 161 2.75 6.45 10.15
CA ILE A 161 2.90 6.03 8.76
C ILE A 161 2.89 7.26 7.87
N PHE A 162 3.87 7.30 6.93
CA PHE A 162 4.04 8.43 6.05
C PHE A 162 3.33 8.22 4.72
N THR A 163 2.40 9.12 4.45
CA THR A 163 1.69 9.19 3.16
C THR A 163 2.28 10.28 2.28
N SER A 164 1.95 10.27 0.99
CA SER A 164 2.25 11.38 0.08
C SER A 164 1.56 12.66 0.56
N GLY A 165 2.20 13.80 0.38
CA GLY A 165 1.73 15.10 0.86
C GLY A 165 1.59 16.12 -0.26
N SER A 166 0.49 16.87 -0.30
CA SER A 166 0.19 17.89 -1.33
C SER A 166 1.24 19.01 -1.46
N SER A 167 2.16 19.11 -0.51
CA SER A 167 3.28 20.08 -0.51
C SER A 167 4.61 19.49 -1.00
N GLY A 168 4.65 18.23 -1.44
CA GLY A 168 5.87 17.52 -1.83
C GLY A 168 6.70 16.98 -0.65
N ALA A 169 6.27 17.22 0.59
CA ALA A 169 6.87 16.62 1.77
C ALA A 169 5.98 15.50 2.31
N PRO A 170 6.54 14.34 2.72
CA PRO A 170 5.77 13.24 3.27
C PRO A 170 5.05 13.66 4.56
N LYS A 171 3.75 13.30 4.67
CA LYS A 171 2.93 13.56 5.86
C LYS A 171 2.93 12.35 6.78
N GLY A 172 3.46 12.50 7.99
CA GLY A 172 3.42 11.47 9.02
C GLY A 172 2.07 11.47 9.73
N VAL A 173 1.25 10.46 9.47
CA VAL A 173 -0.05 10.29 10.15
C VAL A 173 0.20 9.63 11.50
N ALA A 174 -0.06 10.36 12.59
CA ALA A 174 0.18 9.92 13.96
C ALA A 174 -1.08 9.24 14.53
N VAL A 175 -1.05 7.90 14.60
CA VAL A 175 -2.22 7.08 14.97
C VAL A 175 -2.09 6.54 16.39
N PRO A 176 -3.08 6.77 17.28
CA PRO A 176 -3.09 6.23 18.64
C PRO A 176 -3.58 4.77 18.67
N HIS A 177 -3.31 4.07 19.77
CA HIS A 177 -3.71 2.68 19.98
C HIS A 177 -5.23 2.46 20.00
N ARG A 178 -6.04 3.47 20.41
CA ARG A 178 -7.48 3.32 20.69
C ARG A 178 -8.30 2.79 19.52
N GLY A 179 -7.92 3.12 18.26
CA GLY A 179 -8.67 2.69 17.07
C GLY A 179 -8.35 1.28 16.60
N ILE A 180 -7.17 0.75 16.95
CA ILE A 180 -6.67 -0.52 16.41
C ILE A 180 -7.55 -1.70 16.80
N LEU A 181 -8.06 -1.71 18.03
CA LEU A 181 -8.88 -2.81 18.54
C LEU A 181 -10.17 -2.97 17.72
N ALA A 182 -10.92 -1.89 17.55
CA ALA A 182 -12.19 -1.90 16.82
C ALA A 182 -11.98 -2.22 15.33
N MET A 183 -10.94 -1.67 14.72
CA MET A 183 -10.54 -1.96 13.34
C MET A 183 -10.18 -3.44 13.15
N ALA A 184 -9.35 -4.01 14.04
CA ALA A 184 -8.95 -5.41 13.96
C ALA A 184 -10.14 -6.36 14.12
N ASP A 185 -11.06 -6.06 15.05
CA ASP A 185 -12.27 -6.84 15.28
C ASP A 185 -13.22 -6.79 14.08
N ALA A 186 -13.44 -5.61 13.51
CA ALA A 186 -14.28 -5.45 12.34
C ALA A 186 -13.70 -6.19 11.13
N THR A 187 -12.38 -6.10 10.92
CA THR A 187 -11.67 -6.81 9.85
C THR A 187 -11.76 -8.33 10.06
N ALA A 188 -11.51 -8.81 11.27
CA ALA A 188 -11.60 -10.23 11.60
C ALA A 188 -13.02 -10.78 11.41
N ALA A 189 -14.04 -10.04 11.83
CA ALA A 189 -15.44 -10.40 11.64
C ALA A 189 -15.84 -10.39 10.16
N GLY A 190 -15.43 -9.38 9.40
CA GLY A 190 -15.69 -9.30 7.96
C GLY A 190 -15.11 -10.47 7.18
N LEU A 191 -13.92 -10.92 7.56
CA LEU A 191 -13.23 -12.08 6.98
C LEU A 191 -13.69 -13.42 7.57
N GLU A 192 -14.38 -13.43 8.70
CA GLU A 192 -14.67 -14.66 9.49
C GLU A 192 -13.38 -15.36 9.96
N LEU A 193 -12.39 -14.56 10.40
CA LEU A 193 -11.12 -15.08 10.91
C LEU A 193 -11.29 -15.83 12.23
N GLY A 194 -10.54 -16.90 12.39
CA GLY A 194 -10.47 -17.68 13.62
C GLY A 194 -9.29 -18.65 13.62
N PRO A 195 -9.14 -19.46 14.68
CA PRO A 195 -8.10 -20.49 14.74
C PRO A 195 -8.13 -21.42 13.53
N GLY A 196 -6.95 -21.73 12.98
CA GLY A 196 -6.79 -22.52 11.75
C GLY A 196 -6.88 -21.71 10.46
N ALA A 197 -7.36 -20.45 10.48
CA ALA A 197 -7.30 -19.56 9.34
C ALA A 197 -5.85 -19.15 9.02
N ARG A 198 -5.55 -18.94 7.73
CA ARG A 198 -4.24 -18.58 7.22
C ARG A 198 -4.35 -17.28 6.43
N MET A 199 -4.00 -16.19 7.08
CA MET A 199 -4.07 -14.83 6.54
C MET A 199 -2.80 -14.48 5.78
N LEU A 200 -2.92 -14.15 4.49
CA LEU A 200 -1.78 -13.65 3.72
C LEU A 200 -1.39 -12.25 4.22
N GLN A 201 -0.13 -12.07 4.60
CA GLN A 201 0.44 -10.74 4.81
C GLN A 201 0.94 -10.23 3.45
N PHE A 202 0.11 -9.42 2.81
CA PHE A 202 0.29 -8.92 1.45
C PHE A 202 0.86 -7.50 1.41
N ALA A 203 0.33 -6.59 2.22
CA ALA A 203 0.72 -5.19 2.22
C ALA A 203 2.17 -4.98 2.70
N PRO A 204 2.97 -4.07 2.08
CA PRO A 204 4.25 -3.67 2.64
C PRO A 204 4.11 -3.06 4.04
N ALA A 205 5.11 -3.24 4.90
CA ALA A 205 5.09 -2.74 6.28
C ALA A 205 4.90 -1.20 6.38
N SER A 206 5.31 -0.46 5.35
CA SER A 206 5.13 0.99 5.25
C SER A 206 3.70 1.44 4.90
N PHE A 207 2.77 0.50 4.69
CA PHE A 207 1.34 0.76 4.47
C PHE A 207 0.53 0.26 5.65
N ASP A 208 -0.46 1.03 6.05
CA ASP A 208 -1.32 0.76 7.20
C ASP A 208 -2.18 -0.51 7.06
N ALA A 209 -2.49 -0.94 5.83
CA ALA A 209 -3.13 -2.22 5.57
C ALA A 209 -2.37 -3.40 6.20
N SER A 210 -1.01 -3.33 6.31
CA SER A 210 -0.21 -4.35 7.00
C SER A 210 -0.56 -4.47 8.48
N ILE A 211 -0.94 -3.35 9.13
CA ILE A 211 -1.41 -3.34 10.51
C ILE A 211 -2.74 -4.11 10.62
N ALA A 212 -3.67 -3.85 9.69
CA ALA A 212 -4.95 -4.57 9.68
C ALA A 212 -4.76 -6.07 9.46
N GLU A 213 -3.92 -6.49 8.50
CA GLU A 213 -3.62 -7.90 8.23
C GLU A 213 -3.07 -8.62 9.47
N ILE A 214 -2.08 -8.02 10.13
CA ILE A 214 -1.42 -8.62 11.28
C ILE A 214 -2.34 -8.63 12.51
N THR A 215 -2.94 -7.48 12.82
CA THR A 215 -3.73 -7.35 14.05
C THR A 215 -5.03 -8.15 13.98
N SER A 216 -5.70 -8.21 12.82
CA SER A 216 -6.89 -9.05 12.66
C SER A 216 -6.56 -10.54 12.74
N ALA A 217 -5.48 -10.99 12.09
CA ALA A 217 -5.06 -12.39 12.14
C ALA A 217 -4.69 -12.82 13.56
N LEU A 218 -3.76 -12.12 14.20
CA LEU A 218 -3.28 -12.49 15.52
C LEU A 218 -4.36 -12.33 16.60
N GLY A 219 -5.18 -11.28 16.53
CA GLY A 219 -6.30 -11.06 17.46
C GLY A 219 -7.37 -12.15 17.39
N ALA A 220 -7.52 -12.82 16.25
CA ALA A 220 -8.47 -13.91 16.01
C ALA A 220 -7.89 -15.31 16.29
N GLY A 221 -6.63 -15.46 16.65
CA GLY A 221 -5.98 -16.77 16.80
C GLY A 221 -5.60 -17.43 15.47
N ALA A 222 -5.56 -16.68 14.37
CA ALA A 222 -5.20 -17.14 13.04
C ALA A 222 -3.68 -17.08 12.82
N THR A 223 -3.20 -17.70 11.74
CA THR A 223 -1.80 -17.65 11.32
C THR A 223 -1.59 -16.52 10.31
N ALA A 224 -0.67 -15.59 10.57
CA ALA A 224 -0.18 -14.66 9.57
C ALA A 224 0.91 -15.34 8.72
N VAL A 225 0.71 -15.35 7.41
CA VAL A 225 1.56 -16.06 6.43
C VAL A 225 2.32 -15.04 5.60
N PHE A 226 3.64 -15.09 5.67
CA PHE A 226 4.53 -14.16 4.99
C PHE A 226 5.09 -14.77 3.70
N ALA A 227 4.76 -14.18 2.58
CA ALA A 227 5.24 -14.59 1.27
C ALA A 227 6.47 -13.79 0.84
N GLY A 228 7.39 -14.44 0.12
CA GLY A 228 8.56 -13.79 -0.46
C GLY A 228 8.17 -12.81 -1.59
N HIS A 229 9.11 -11.93 -1.97
CA HIS A 229 8.88 -10.96 -3.04
C HIS A 229 8.44 -11.63 -4.35
N ASP A 230 9.14 -12.68 -4.77
CA ASP A 230 8.83 -13.42 -6.00
C ASP A 230 7.46 -14.11 -5.96
N GLN A 231 6.99 -14.47 -4.77
CA GLN A 231 5.69 -15.11 -4.57
C GLN A 231 4.51 -14.13 -4.70
N LEU A 232 4.77 -12.83 -4.69
CA LEU A 232 3.79 -11.75 -4.80
C LEU A 232 4.05 -10.87 -6.03
N SER A 233 4.94 -11.29 -6.93
CA SER A 233 5.41 -10.46 -8.05
C SER A 233 4.36 -10.23 -9.12
N ASP A 234 3.48 -11.18 -9.37
CA ASP A 234 2.41 -11.10 -10.36
C ASP A 234 1.20 -11.98 -9.99
N GLY A 235 0.11 -11.85 -10.73
CA GLY A 235 -1.13 -12.57 -10.44
C GLY A 235 -1.00 -14.10 -10.45
N ILE A 236 -0.11 -14.67 -11.27
CA ILE A 236 0.14 -16.11 -11.31
C ILE A 236 0.89 -16.54 -10.04
N ALA A 237 1.95 -15.81 -9.67
CA ALA A 237 2.71 -16.08 -8.45
C ALA A 237 1.84 -15.96 -7.20
N ILE A 238 0.93 -14.98 -7.17
CA ILE A 238 -0.03 -14.80 -6.08
C ILE A 238 -0.98 -16.01 -6.04
N ALA A 239 -1.56 -16.45 -7.16
CA ALA A 239 -2.43 -17.62 -7.21
C ALA A 239 -1.71 -18.91 -6.74
N GLU A 240 -0.46 -19.11 -7.16
CA GLU A 240 0.38 -20.22 -6.70
C GLU A 240 0.67 -20.14 -5.18
N THR A 241 0.82 -18.94 -4.66
CA THR A 241 1.00 -18.69 -3.23
C THR A 241 -0.26 -19.05 -2.43
N PHE A 242 -1.45 -18.67 -2.92
CA PHE A 242 -2.71 -19.09 -2.31
C PHE A 242 -2.80 -20.60 -2.17
N ALA A 243 -2.48 -21.34 -3.24
CA ALA A 243 -2.51 -22.80 -3.24
C ALA A 243 -1.37 -23.40 -2.37
N GLY A 244 -0.13 -23.00 -2.63
CA GLY A 244 1.06 -23.58 -2.01
C GLY A 244 1.19 -23.31 -0.51
N GLN A 245 0.80 -22.11 -0.07
CA GLN A 245 0.78 -21.72 1.34
C GLN A 245 -0.55 -21.99 2.03
N ARG A 246 -1.55 -22.55 1.32
CA ARG A 246 -2.89 -22.82 1.83
C ARG A 246 -3.54 -21.55 2.43
N ILE A 247 -3.44 -20.43 1.72
CA ILE A 247 -4.05 -19.18 2.14
C ILE A 247 -5.56 -19.32 2.11
N THR A 248 -6.22 -18.95 3.20
CA THR A 248 -7.68 -18.98 3.34
C THR A 248 -8.27 -17.58 3.42
N HIS A 249 -7.45 -16.58 3.77
CA HIS A 249 -7.90 -15.20 3.95
C HIS A 249 -6.86 -14.21 3.42
N ALA A 250 -7.33 -13.08 2.86
CA ALA A 250 -6.46 -12.01 2.39
C ALA A 250 -7.17 -10.64 2.41
N ILE A 251 -6.38 -9.57 2.49
CA ILE A 251 -6.80 -8.22 2.13
C ILE A 251 -6.12 -7.90 0.80
N MET A 252 -6.90 -7.57 -0.22
CA MET A 252 -6.41 -7.39 -1.57
C MET A 252 -6.86 -6.05 -2.16
N VAL A 253 -6.04 -5.52 -3.04
CA VAL A 253 -6.40 -4.32 -3.81
C VAL A 253 -7.20 -4.77 -5.04
N PRO A 254 -8.32 -4.12 -5.42
CA PRO A 254 -9.13 -4.51 -6.57
C PRO A 254 -8.36 -4.69 -7.87
N SER A 255 -7.41 -3.80 -8.18
CA SER A 255 -6.57 -3.91 -9.39
C SER A 255 -5.64 -5.14 -9.37
N VAL A 256 -5.10 -5.50 -8.20
CA VAL A 256 -4.30 -6.72 -8.03
C VAL A 256 -5.18 -7.96 -8.17
N LEU A 257 -6.38 -7.94 -7.57
CA LEU A 257 -7.33 -9.05 -7.67
C LEU A 257 -7.72 -9.33 -9.12
N ALA A 258 -7.95 -8.27 -9.92
CA ALA A 258 -8.24 -8.37 -11.34
C ALA A 258 -7.13 -9.05 -12.16
N ALA A 259 -5.88 -8.96 -11.70
CA ALA A 259 -4.73 -9.54 -12.39
C ALA A 259 -4.44 -11.00 -11.98
N ILE A 260 -5.11 -11.51 -10.95
CA ILE A 260 -4.98 -12.90 -10.50
C ILE A 260 -5.91 -13.79 -11.32
N PRO A 261 -5.42 -14.88 -11.95
CA PRO A 261 -6.32 -15.82 -12.62
C PRO A 261 -7.16 -16.58 -11.58
N GLU A 262 -8.41 -16.13 -11.38
CA GLU A 262 -9.33 -16.63 -10.35
C GLU A 262 -9.42 -18.17 -10.31
N PRO A 263 -9.55 -18.89 -11.45
CA PRO A 263 -9.66 -20.35 -11.42
C PRO A 263 -8.46 -21.10 -10.82
N ARG A 264 -7.31 -20.43 -10.69
CA ARG A 264 -6.09 -21.01 -10.06
C ARG A 264 -6.05 -20.84 -8.55
N VAL A 265 -6.92 -19.98 -7.99
CA VAL A 265 -7.04 -19.80 -6.54
C VAL A 265 -7.95 -20.89 -5.97
N PRO A 266 -7.59 -21.54 -4.85
CA PRO A 266 -8.47 -22.50 -4.19
C PRO A 266 -9.82 -21.86 -3.85
N GLY A 267 -10.94 -22.54 -4.14
CA GLY A 267 -12.26 -22.01 -3.83
C GLY A 267 -12.50 -21.83 -2.32
N GLY A 268 -13.41 -20.92 -1.97
CA GLY A 268 -13.81 -20.67 -0.58
C GLY A 268 -12.86 -19.74 0.20
N VAL A 269 -11.96 -19.02 -0.47
CA VAL A 269 -11.15 -17.99 0.20
C VAL A 269 -12.02 -16.80 0.60
N SER A 270 -11.84 -16.28 1.81
CA SER A 270 -12.49 -15.07 2.31
C SER A 270 -11.56 -13.87 2.11
N MET A 271 -12.05 -12.82 1.42
CA MET A 271 -11.22 -11.66 1.08
C MET A 271 -11.92 -10.34 1.40
N ILE A 272 -11.14 -9.41 1.90
CA ILE A 272 -11.50 -7.99 1.88
C ILE A 272 -10.83 -7.36 0.66
N ILE A 273 -11.61 -6.60 -0.11
CA ILE A 273 -11.07 -5.68 -1.12
C ILE A 273 -11.06 -4.26 -0.54
N ALA A 274 -9.96 -3.55 -0.72
CA ALA A 274 -9.77 -2.22 -0.16
C ALA A 274 -8.75 -1.38 -0.95
N GLY A 275 -8.73 -0.07 -0.68
CA GLY A 275 -7.71 0.85 -1.20
C GLY A 275 -8.03 1.49 -2.54
N GLU A 276 -8.94 0.91 -3.32
CA GLU A 276 -9.40 1.44 -4.62
C GLU A 276 -10.91 1.27 -4.76
N ALA A 277 -11.50 1.94 -5.75
CA ALA A 277 -12.87 1.66 -6.14
C ALA A 277 -12.99 0.24 -6.70
N ALA A 278 -13.92 -0.54 -6.19
CA ALA A 278 -14.12 -1.92 -6.61
C ALA A 278 -14.74 -1.96 -8.01
N ASN A 279 -14.06 -2.65 -8.95
CA ASN A 279 -14.61 -2.91 -10.27
C ASN A 279 -15.73 -3.95 -10.17
N PRO A 280 -16.98 -3.61 -10.58
CA PRO A 280 -18.10 -4.53 -10.48
C PRO A 280 -17.92 -5.86 -11.22
N ALA A 281 -17.19 -5.88 -12.35
CA ALA A 281 -16.96 -7.12 -13.10
C ALA A 281 -16.02 -8.07 -12.34
N VAL A 282 -14.98 -7.53 -11.68
CA VAL A 282 -14.08 -8.29 -10.82
C VAL A 282 -14.84 -8.84 -9.61
N VAL A 283 -15.69 -8.03 -8.98
CA VAL A 283 -16.54 -8.48 -7.87
C VAL A 283 -17.44 -9.64 -8.30
N GLU A 284 -18.09 -9.53 -9.47
CA GLU A 284 -18.97 -10.57 -10.01
C GLU A 284 -18.22 -11.89 -10.26
N GLU A 285 -17.03 -11.82 -10.86
CA GLU A 285 -16.18 -12.99 -11.11
C GLU A 285 -15.79 -13.69 -9.80
N TRP A 286 -15.30 -12.94 -8.84
CA TRP A 286 -14.75 -13.50 -7.61
C TRP A 286 -15.81 -13.98 -6.61
N THR A 287 -16.97 -13.32 -6.55
CA THR A 287 -18.06 -13.73 -5.64
C THR A 287 -18.70 -15.06 -6.04
N ALA A 288 -18.46 -15.55 -7.26
CA ALA A 288 -18.95 -16.87 -7.69
C ALA A 288 -18.37 -18.04 -6.87
N ARG A 289 -17.15 -17.91 -6.36
CA ARG A 289 -16.44 -18.99 -5.64
C ARG A 289 -15.83 -18.56 -4.30
N HIS A 290 -15.81 -17.28 -3.99
CA HIS A 290 -15.13 -16.68 -2.86
C HIS A 290 -16.07 -15.76 -2.07
N ARG A 291 -15.78 -15.59 -0.79
CA ARG A 291 -16.42 -14.59 0.04
C ARG A 291 -15.67 -13.25 -0.14
N ILE A 292 -16.32 -12.26 -0.67
CA ILE A 292 -15.74 -10.93 -0.89
C ILE A 292 -16.48 -9.91 -0.04
N VAL A 293 -15.73 -9.10 0.68
CA VAL A 293 -16.19 -7.96 1.48
C VAL A 293 -15.44 -6.72 1.02
N ASN A 294 -16.11 -5.58 0.93
CA ASN A 294 -15.46 -4.31 0.61
C ASN A 294 -15.21 -3.52 1.89
N SER A 295 -14.02 -2.94 2.02
CA SER A 295 -13.65 -2.08 3.14
C SER A 295 -13.09 -0.76 2.64
N TYR A 296 -13.40 0.31 3.36
CA TYR A 296 -12.91 1.64 3.06
C TYR A 296 -12.42 2.32 4.33
N GLY A 297 -11.31 3.02 4.22
CA GLY A 297 -10.77 3.90 5.24
C GLY A 297 -9.48 4.55 4.78
N PRO A 298 -9.27 5.84 5.05
CA PRO A 298 -7.97 6.48 4.91
C PRO A 298 -7.07 6.18 6.11
N THR A 299 -5.76 6.32 5.94
CA THR A 299 -4.75 6.14 7.00
C THR A 299 -5.05 7.01 8.23
N GLU A 300 -5.63 8.19 8.01
CA GLU A 300 -6.04 9.14 9.04
C GLU A 300 -7.19 8.66 9.94
N THR A 301 -7.79 7.51 9.60
CA THR A 301 -8.87 6.90 10.38
C THR A 301 -8.59 5.43 10.73
N THR A 302 -7.32 5.11 10.93
CA THR A 302 -6.85 3.77 11.35
C THR A 302 -7.30 2.67 10.40
N VAL A 303 -6.84 2.73 9.15
CA VAL A 303 -6.99 1.72 8.08
C VAL A 303 -8.42 1.54 7.56
N CYS A 304 -9.36 1.20 8.45
CA CYS A 304 -10.74 0.81 8.10
C CYS A 304 -11.75 1.61 8.91
N ALA A 305 -12.60 2.35 8.22
CA ALA A 305 -13.72 3.12 8.82
C ALA A 305 -15.09 2.51 8.48
N THR A 306 -15.18 1.84 7.33
CA THR A 306 -16.41 1.14 6.92
C THR A 306 -16.11 -0.24 6.36
N ILE A 307 -17.07 -1.16 6.49
CA ILE A 307 -16.99 -2.50 5.94
C ILE A 307 -18.37 -2.93 5.45
N SER A 308 -18.42 -3.61 4.30
CA SER A 308 -19.67 -4.12 3.74
C SER A 308 -20.06 -5.47 4.33
N ALA A 309 -21.33 -5.84 4.22
CA ALA A 309 -21.70 -7.25 4.22
C ALA A 309 -21.01 -7.96 3.03
N PRO A 310 -20.99 -9.31 3.01
CA PRO A 310 -20.52 -10.04 1.84
C PRO A 310 -21.21 -9.56 0.58
N LEU A 311 -20.39 -9.22 -0.43
CA LEU A 311 -20.90 -8.71 -1.69
C LEU A 311 -21.61 -9.81 -2.49
N ALA A 312 -22.71 -9.46 -3.15
CA ALA A 312 -23.34 -10.31 -4.15
C ALA A 312 -22.84 -9.88 -5.55
N GLY A 313 -22.55 -10.83 -6.44
CA GLY A 313 -21.97 -10.56 -7.76
C GLY A 313 -22.76 -9.58 -8.64
N SER A 314 -24.11 -9.57 -8.50
CA SER A 314 -25.01 -8.67 -9.23
C SER A 314 -25.21 -7.31 -8.55
N ALA A 315 -24.64 -7.06 -7.36
CA ALA A 315 -24.85 -5.83 -6.62
C ALA A 315 -24.33 -4.59 -7.37
N ARG A 316 -25.20 -3.64 -7.62
CA ARG A 316 -24.87 -2.35 -8.23
C ARG A 316 -25.64 -1.25 -7.48
N PRO A 317 -24.98 -0.18 -6.98
CA PRO A 317 -23.52 0.03 -6.96
C PRO A 317 -22.80 -0.91 -5.97
N VAL A 318 -21.47 -1.05 -6.11
CA VAL A 318 -20.64 -1.75 -5.12
C VAL A 318 -20.48 -0.83 -3.91
N THR A 319 -21.11 -1.19 -2.79
CA THR A 319 -21.06 -0.39 -1.56
C THR A 319 -19.67 -0.46 -0.88
N ILE A 320 -19.27 0.63 -0.20
CA ILE A 320 -18.15 0.62 0.75
C ILE A 320 -18.62 0.25 2.18
N GLY A 321 -19.90 -0.10 2.35
CA GLY A 321 -20.46 -0.64 3.57
C GLY A 321 -20.90 0.39 4.60
N HIS A 322 -20.90 -0.05 5.86
CA HIS A 322 -21.38 0.70 7.03
C HIS A 322 -20.21 1.01 7.96
N ALA A 323 -20.39 1.99 8.85
CA ALA A 323 -19.42 2.29 9.90
C ALA A 323 -19.07 1.06 10.73
N ILE A 324 -17.79 0.87 11.00
CA ILE A 324 -17.35 -0.13 11.99
C ILE A 324 -17.65 0.39 13.41
N ALA A 325 -17.64 -0.52 14.39
CA ALA A 325 -17.85 -0.14 15.79
C ALA A 325 -16.86 0.96 16.22
N GLY A 326 -17.37 1.98 16.88
CA GLY A 326 -16.54 3.10 17.31
C GLY A 326 -16.24 4.16 16.25
N THR A 327 -16.89 4.09 15.09
CA THR A 327 -16.77 5.08 14.01
C THR A 327 -18.08 5.83 13.81
N THR A 328 -18.01 7.14 13.70
CA THR A 328 -19.11 8.03 13.36
C THR A 328 -18.90 8.55 11.94
N LEU A 329 -19.93 8.53 11.10
CA LEU A 329 -19.88 9.03 9.74
C LEU A 329 -20.86 10.20 9.56
N ARG A 330 -20.43 11.24 8.85
CA ARG A 330 -21.29 12.34 8.39
C ARG A 330 -21.07 12.56 6.90
N ILE A 331 -22.14 12.85 6.18
CA ILE A 331 -22.06 13.25 4.77
C ILE A 331 -22.40 14.74 4.72
N VAL A 332 -21.42 15.56 4.35
CA VAL A 332 -21.46 17.01 4.49
C VAL A 332 -21.48 17.69 3.13
N GLY A 333 -22.45 18.60 2.94
CA GLY A 333 -22.58 19.41 1.73
C GLY A 333 -21.56 20.56 1.64
N GLU A 334 -21.56 21.27 0.52
CA GLU A 334 -20.68 22.43 0.29
C GLU A 334 -20.92 23.58 1.29
N ASP A 335 -22.11 23.66 1.84
CA ASP A 335 -22.50 24.63 2.86
C ASP A 335 -22.01 24.28 4.29
N GLY A 336 -21.40 23.10 4.44
CA GLY A 336 -20.93 22.58 5.73
C GLY A 336 -22.01 21.92 6.59
N ALA A 337 -23.23 21.77 6.09
CA ALA A 337 -24.30 21.04 6.75
C ALA A 337 -24.37 19.58 6.31
N GLU A 338 -24.92 18.70 7.16
CA GLU A 338 -25.22 17.33 6.76
C GLU A 338 -26.29 17.33 5.66
N VAL A 339 -26.07 16.48 4.64
CA VAL A 339 -26.99 16.34 3.51
C VAL A 339 -28.18 15.44 3.86
N GLU A 340 -29.29 15.62 3.17
CA GLU A 340 -30.42 14.68 3.25
C GLU A 340 -30.02 13.28 2.79
N PRO A 341 -30.60 12.20 3.38
CA PRO A 341 -30.32 10.83 2.97
C PRO A 341 -30.47 10.61 1.46
N GLY A 342 -29.46 10.04 0.84
CA GLY A 342 -29.41 9.81 -0.61
C GLY A 342 -28.82 10.96 -1.43
N ALA A 343 -28.58 12.13 -0.86
CA ALA A 343 -27.80 13.19 -1.49
C ALA A 343 -26.28 12.91 -1.39
N ALA A 344 -25.53 13.43 -2.36
CA ALA A 344 -24.09 13.32 -2.38
C ALA A 344 -23.43 14.42 -1.53
N GLY A 345 -22.34 14.07 -0.83
CA GLY A 345 -21.57 15.02 -0.03
C GLY A 345 -20.20 14.47 0.34
N GLU A 346 -19.37 15.30 0.98
CA GLU A 346 -18.06 14.91 1.50
C GLU A 346 -18.24 13.98 2.71
N LEU A 347 -17.53 12.84 2.72
CA LEU A 347 -17.51 11.94 3.86
C LEU A 347 -16.59 12.49 4.96
N TRP A 348 -17.16 12.78 6.13
CA TRP A 348 -16.42 13.08 7.35
C TRP A 348 -16.47 11.89 8.28
N ILE A 349 -15.31 11.53 8.84
CA ILE A 349 -15.14 10.32 9.64
C ILE A 349 -14.67 10.70 11.04
N GLY A 350 -15.47 10.36 12.05
CA GLY A 350 -15.19 10.58 13.46
C GLY A 350 -15.01 9.28 14.23
N GLY A 351 -14.70 9.39 15.52
CA GLY A 351 -14.65 8.28 16.46
C GLY A 351 -13.25 7.78 16.80
N LEU A 352 -13.16 6.55 17.31
CA LEU A 352 -11.94 5.97 17.89
C LEU A 352 -10.77 5.85 16.92
N GLY A 353 -11.05 5.65 15.62
CA GLY A 353 -10.05 5.48 14.57
C GLY A 353 -9.36 6.77 14.14
N VAL A 354 -9.88 7.96 14.51
CA VAL A 354 -9.33 9.23 14.03
C VAL A 354 -7.91 9.45 14.57
N ALA A 355 -6.96 9.69 13.67
CA ALA A 355 -5.58 9.99 14.00
C ALA A 355 -5.44 11.29 14.81
N ARG A 356 -4.35 11.41 15.53
CA ARG A 356 -4.09 12.60 16.35
C ARG A 356 -3.80 13.82 15.48
N GLU A 357 -2.88 13.68 14.53
CA GLU A 357 -2.41 14.79 13.72
C GLU A 357 -1.56 14.32 12.54
N TYR A 358 -1.26 15.23 11.63
CA TYR A 358 -0.09 15.13 10.78
C TYR A 358 1.11 15.66 11.56
N LEU A 359 2.07 14.81 11.85
CA LEU A 359 3.20 15.08 12.73
C LEU A 359 3.99 16.32 12.29
N GLY A 360 4.08 17.32 13.18
CA GLY A 360 4.79 18.55 12.91
C GLY A 360 4.16 19.48 11.86
N MET A 361 2.91 19.21 11.45
CA MET A 361 2.19 19.96 10.41
C MET A 361 0.86 20.54 10.95
N PRO A 362 0.88 21.55 11.84
CA PRO A 362 -0.32 22.06 12.49
C PRO A 362 -1.34 22.70 11.53
N ALA A 363 -0.86 23.36 10.47
CA ALA A 363 -1.75 24.00 9.49
C ALA A 363 -2.52 22.95 8.63
N GLU A 364 -1.83 21.90 8.18
CA GLU A 364 -2.42 20.76 7.46
C GLU A 364 -3.36 19.97 8.37
N THR A 365 -2.97 19.78 9.64
CA THR A 365 -3.80 19.13 10.66
C THR A 365 -5.11 19.89 10.85
N ALA A 366 -5.06 21.19 11.05
CA ALA A 366 -6.25 22.02 11.25
C ALA A 366 -7.18 22.08 10.02
N LYS A 367 -6.66 21.83 8.81
CA LYS A 367 -7.48 21.73 7.59
C LYS A 367 -8.20 20.40 7.45
N ALA A 368 -7.53 19.32 7.86
CA ALA A 368 -7.99 17.96 7.64
C ALA A 368 -8.81 17.42 8.82
N PHE A 369 -8.51 17.86 10.03
CA PHE A 369 -9.17 17.39 11.25
C PHE A 369 -9.97 18.54 11.85
N ILE A 370 -11.29 18.35 11.96
CA ILE A 370 -12.23 19.35 12.45
C ILE A 370 -12.77 18.91 13.80
N ASP A 371 -12.67 19.78 14.79
CA ASP A 371 -13.30 19.57 16.09
C ASP A 371 -14.71 20.16 16.04
N ASP A 372 -15.73 19.31 16.18
CA ASP A 372 -17.13 19.74 16.24
C ASP A 372 -17.37 20.49 17.56
N ARG A 373 -17.75 21.75 17.45
CA ARG A 373 -17.95 22.62 18.61
C ARG A 373 -19.20 22.28 19.45
N VAL A 374 -20.11 21.49 18.88
CA VAL A 374 -21.37 21.13 19.53
C VAL A 374 -21.22 19.84 20.31
N THR A 375 -20.66 18.80 19.66
CA THR A 375 -20.50 17.46 20.27
C THR A 375 -19.14 17.29 20.95
N GLY A 376 -18.15 18.08 20.60
CA GLY A 376 -16.74 17.89 21.01
C GLY A 376 -16.01 16.78 20.28
N ASP A 377 -16.67 16.14 19.32
CA ASP A 377 -16.10 15.06 18.54
C ASP A 377 -15.11 15.59 17.49
N ARG A 378 -14.09 14.79 17.21
CA ARG A 378 -13.11 15.07 16.18
C ARG A 378 -13.41 14.28 14.92
N PHE A 379 -13.48 14.99 13.78
CA PHE A 379 -13.72 14.40 12.46
C PHE A 379 -12.54 14.61 11.53
N TYR A 380 -12.24 13.60 10.74
CA TYR A 380 -11.34 13.70 9.60
C TYR A 380 -12.15 13.98 8.33
N ARG A 381 -11.77 15.02 7.60
CA ARG A 381 -12.31 15.36 6.27
C ARG A 381 -11.62 14.51 5.22
N SER A 382 -12.35 13.54 4.67
CA SER A 382 -11.73 12.58 3.75
C SER A 382 -11.40 13.17 2.37
N GLY A 383 -12.16 14.17 1.92
CA GLY A 383 -12.18 14.67 0.55
C GLY A 383 -12.77 13.66 -0.44
N ASP A 384 -13.43 12.62 0.06
CA ASP A 384 -14.13 11.61 -0.74
C ASP A 384 -15.60 11.95 -0.84
N LEU A 385 -16.16 11.93 -2.04
CA LEU A 385 -17.58 12.14 -2.32
C LEU A 385 -18.31 10.81 -2.19
N VAL A 386 -19.34 10.78 -1.37
CA VAL A 386 -20.15 9.59 -1.13
C VAL A 386 -21.64 9.90 -1.18
N ARG A 387 -22.45 8.85 -1.21
CA ARG A 387 -23.91 8.92 -1.07
C ARG A 387 -24.38 7.79 -0.17
N GLN A 388 -25.34 8.06 0.71
CA GLN A 388 -25.97 7.02 1.50
C GLN A 388 -26.97 6.23 0.65
N LEU A 389 -26.90 4.93 0.72
CA LEU A 389 -27.83 4.00 0.09
C LEU A 389 -29.08 3.78 0.97
N PRO A 390 -30.19 3.25 0.41
CA PRO A 390 -31.43 3.04 1.18
C PRO A 390 -31.29 2.06 2.37
N ASP A 391 -30.31 1.18 2.36
CA ASP A 391 -29.98 0.27 3.45
C ASP A 391 -29.06 0.88 4.53
N GLY A 392 -28.68 2.15 4.35
CA GLY A 392 -27.76 2.88 5.23
C GLY A 392 -26.27 2.71 4.88
N GLY A 393 -25.93 1.82 3.97
CA GLY A 393 -24.58 1.68 3.45
C GLY A 393 -24.16 2.88 2.61
N LEU A 394 -22.86 2.97 2.31
CA LEU A 394 -22.31 4.07 1.51
C LEU A 394 -21.89 3.62 0.12
N GLU A 395 -22.18 4.46 -0.86
CA GLU A 395 -21.63 4.38 -2.22
C GLU A 395 -20.51 5.41 -2.37
N PHE A 396 -19.35 4.97 -2.85
CA PHE A 396 -18.26 5.86 -3.21
C PHE A 396 -18.47 6.43 -4.61
N LEU A 397 -18.49 7.75 -4.74
CA LEU A 397 -18.75 8.45 -6.00
C LEU A 397 -17.47 9.03 -6.62
N GLY A 398 -16.38 9.12 -5.86
CA GLY A 398 -15.11 9.67 -6.34
C GLY A 398 -14.43 10.58 -5.33
N ARG A 399 -13.46 11.36 -5.82
CA ARG A 399 -12.74 12.34 -5.00
C ARG A 399 -13.12 13.76 -5.37
N MET A 400 -13.18 14.62 -4.35
CA MET A 400 -13.37 16.07 -4.52
C MET A 400 -12.07 16.78 -4.91
N ASP A 401 -10.92 16.16 -4.72
CA ASP A 401 -9.59 16.70 -5.00
C ASP A 401 -8.84 15.88 -6.07
N ARG A 402 -7.62 16.30 -6.39
CA ARG A 402 -6.78 15.65 -7.41
C ARG A 402 -6.04 14.40 -6.92
N ARG A 403 -6.23 13.97 -5.70
CA ARG A 403 -5.58 12.76 -5.19
C ARG A 403 -5.97 11.55 -6.02
N ILE A 404 -4.99 10.73 -6.33
CA ILE A 404 -5.13 9.52 -7.13
C ILE A 404 -5.05 8.32 -6.21
N LYS A 405 -5.95 7.36 -6.37
CA LYS A 405 -5.80 6.03 -5.80
C LYS A 405 -5.47 5.09 -6.95
N LEU A 406 -4.24 4.59 -6.97
CA LEU A 406 -3.76 3.70 -8.01
C LEU A 406 -2.98 2.54 -7.39
N ARG A 407 -3.34 1.30 -7.73
CA ARG A 407 -2.73 0.07 -7.18
C ARG A 407 -2.73 0.05 -5.64
N GLY A 408 -3.83 0.47 -5.04
CA GLY A 408 -4.01 0.58 -3.58
C GLY A 408 -3.19 1.68 -2.91
N ARG A 409 -2.53 2.53 -3.68
CA ARG A 409 -1.66 3.57 -3.16
C ARG A 409 -2.30 4.93 -3.33
N ARG A 410 -2.24 5.73 -2.29
CA ARG A 410 -2.66 7.12 -2.32
C ARG A 410 -1.53 7.98 -2.85
N ILE A 411 -1.75 8.59 -4.00
CA ILE A 411 -0.78 9.42 -4.72
C ILE A 411 -1.27 10.86 -4.71
N GLU A 412 -0.42 11.77 -4.26
CA GLU A 412 -0.61 13.21 -4.43
C GLU A 412 0.12 13.61 -5.72
N PRO A 413 -0.59 14.00 -6.79
CA PRO A 413 0.06 14.41 -8.05
C PRO A 413 1.11 15.51 -7.86
N ALA A 414 0.87 16.41 -6.91
CA ALA A 414 1.78 17.50 -6.59
C ALA A 414 3.17 17.04 -6.15
N ASP A 415 3.32 15.89 -5.49
CA ASP A 415 4.62 15.36 -5.08
C ASP A 415 5.50 15.08 -6.29
N ILE A 416 4.90 14.51 -7.32
CA ILE A 416 5.58 14.16 -8.57
C ILE A 416 5.83 15.42 -9.39
N GLU A 417 4.82 16.30 -9.50
CA GLU A 417 4.91 17.56 -10.26
C GLU A 417 6.03 18.45 -9.72
N VAL A 418 6.09 18.64 -8.40
CA VAL A 418 7.12 19.44 -7.73
C VAL A 418 8.50 18.79 -7.90
N ALA A 419 8.59 17.46 -7.81
CA ALA A 419 9.85 16.76 -8.03
C ALA A 419 10.32 16.90 -9.48
N ALA A 420 9.42 16.74 -10.47
CA ALA A 420 9.74 16.87 -11.89
C ALA A 420 10.22 18.29 -12.24
N LEU A 421 9.59 19.33 -11.67
CA LEU A 421 9.99 20.73 -11.87
C LEU A 421 11.41 21.06 -11.35
N ARG A 422 11.97 20.22 -10.47
CA ARG A 422 13.37 20.37 -10.03
C ARG A 422 14.38 19.77 -11.01
N CYS A 423 13.93 19.00 -11.98
CA CYS A 423 14.78 18.48 -13.05
C CYS A 423 15.12 19.62 -14.03
N ALA A 424 16.43 19.85 -14.26
CA ALA A 424 16.87 20.90 -15.18
C ALA A 424 16.34 20.64 -16.60
N GLY A 425 15.69 21.64 -17.17
CA GLY A 425 15.05 21.59 -18.48
C GLY A 425 13.56 21.28 -18.45
N VAL A 426 12.96 20.99 -17.28
CA VAL A 426 11.49 20.88 -17.13
C VAL A 426 10.91 22.24 -16.78
N ARG A 427 10.02 22.75 -17.63
CA ARG A 427 9.36 24.07 -17.45
C ARG A 427 7.98 23.97 -16.79
N GLN A 428 7.21 22.95 -17.15
CA GLN A 428 5.90 22.69 -16.57
C GLN A 428 5.72 21.19 -16.40
N SER A 429 4.95 20.81 -15.39
CA SER A 429 4.63 19.42 -15.08
C SER A 429 3.19 19.32 -14.60
N ALA A 430 2.47 18.31 -15.08
CA ALA A 430 1.13 17.94 -14.62
C ALA A 430 1.00 16.42 -14.62
N VAL A 431 0.44 15.85 -13.57
CA VAL A 431 0.24 14.41 -13.45
C VAL A 431 -1.24 14.09 -13.59
N VAL A 432 -1.53 13.13 -14.44
CA VAL A 432 -2.86 12.53 -14.64
C VAL A 432 -2.77 11.02 -14.46
N ALA A 433 -3.87 10.39 -14.12
CA ALA A 433 -3.98 8.94 -14.08
C ALA A 433 -4.99 8.45 -15.12
N THR A 434 -4.67 7.35 -15.74
CA THR A 434 -5.66 6.47 -16.39
C THR A 434 -6.16 5.45 -15.38
N GLU A 435 -6.97 4.47 -15.80
CA GLU A 435 -7.42 3.39 -14.92
C GLU A 435 -6.24 2.58 -14.36
N THR A 436 -5.14 2.48 -15.11
CA THR A 436 -4.02 1.59 -14.80
C THR A 436 -2.67 2.29 -14.69
N GLN A 437 -2.51 3.50 -15.22
CA GLN A 437 -1.23 4.19 -15.37
C GLN A 437 -1.21 5.58 -14.71
N LEU A 438 -0.04 5.93 -14.20
CA LEU A 438 0.32 7.28 -13.76
C LEU A 438 1.15 7.95 -14.85
N VAL A 439 0.64 9.03 -15.44
CA VAL A 439 1.29 9.73 -16.56
C VAL A 439 1.70 11.13 -16.12
N CYS A 440 2.97 11.45 -16.32
CA CYS A 440 3.52 12.79 -16.08
C CYS A 440 3.65 13.52 -17.43
N CYS A 441 2.79 14.51 -17.66
CA CYS A 441 2.86 15.41 -18.79
C CYS A 441 3.82 16.54 -18.48
N VAL A 442 4.81 16.78 -19.36
CA VAL A 442 5.85 17.79 -19.14
C VAL A 442 6.05 18.68 -20.36
N VAL A 443 6.29 19.96 -20.11
CA VAL A 443 6.84 20.90 -21.09
C VAL A 443 8.32 21.05 -20.77
N VAL A 444 9.18 20.79 -21.76
CA VAL A 444 10.62 20.74 -21.56
C VAL A 444 11.40 21.68 -22.50
N ASP A 445 12.64 21.99 -22.13
CA ASP A 445 13.60 22.66 -23.00
C ASP A 445 14.21 21.67 -23.99
N GLU A 446 14.74 22.19 -25.09
CA GLU A 446 15.42 21.42 -26.13
C GLU A 446 16.57 20.59 -25.52
N GLY A 447 16.61 19.29 -25.84
CA GLY A 447 17.61 18.34 -25.30
C GLY A 447 17.26 17.70 -23.94
N THR A 448 16.06 17.93 -23.41
CA THR A 448 15.53 17.21 -22.25
C THR A 448 14.52 16.16 -22.71
N ASP A 449 14.76 14.91 -22.36
CA ASP A 449 13.92 13.76 -22.71
C ASP A 449 13.30 13.05 -21.50
N ALA A 450 12.41 12.10 -21.75
CA ALA A 450 11.72 11.33 -20.73
C ALA A 450 12.67 10.50 -19.85
N ASP A 451 13.74 9.94 -20.45
CA ASP A 451 14.69 9.06 -19.73
C ASP A 451 15.49 9.87 -18.71
N ARG A 452 15.90 11.08 -19.05
CA ARG A 452 16.57 12.01 -18.14
C ARG A 452 15.67 12.37 -16.95
N ILE A 453 14.40 12.66 -17.21
CA ILE A 453 13.44 13.01 -16.15
C ILE A 453 13.18 11.80 -15.28
N ARG A 454 13.00 10.61 -15.86
CA ARG A 454 12.81 9.34 -15.15
C ARG A 454 14.00 9.06 -14.22
N GLY A 455 15.24 9.11 -14.73
CA GLY A 455 16.44 8.92 -13.92
C GLY A 455 16.52 9.91 -12.75
N PHE A 456 16.23 11.19 -13.00
CA PHE A 456 16.22 12.21 -11.96
C PHE A 456 15.19 11.94 -10.86
N LEU A 457 13.99 11.45 -11.22
CA LEU A 457 12.92 11.13 -10.27
C LEU A 457 13.20 9.84 -9.50
N THR A 458 13.82 8.84 -10.13
CA THR A 458 14.15 7.54 -9.48
C THR A 458 15.04 7.73 -8.25
N ASP A 459 15.93 8.70 -8.26
CA ASP A 459 16.79 9.01 -7.12
C ASP A 459 16.07 9.72 -5.98
N ARG A 460 14.85 10.23 -6.20
CA ARG A 460 14.14 11.15 -5.29
C ARG A 460 12.79 10.71 -4.82
N LEU A 461 12.10 9.92 -5.64
CA LEU A 461 10.75 9.44 -5.32
C LEU A 461 10.78 7.92 -5.04
N PRO A 462 9.96 7.46 -4.09
CA PRO A 462 9.70 6.03 -3.94
C PRO A 462 9.19 5.44 -5.27
N GLY A 463 9.52 4.19 -5.56
CA GLY A 463 9.15 3.53 -6.83
C GLY A 463 7.66 3.62 -7.17
N TYR A 464 6.79 3.63 -6.14
CA TYR A 464 5.34 3.74 -6.36
C TYR A 464 4.83 5.15 -6.74
N LEU A 465 5.67 6.18 -6.65
CA LEU A 465 5.38 7.53 -7.11
C LEU A 465 6.03 7.82 -8.48
N LEU A 466 6.82 6.90 -9.01
CA LEU A 466 7.40 7.07 -10.34
C LEU A 466 6.29 6.94 -11.39
N PRO A 467 6.17 7.94 -12.30
CA PRO A 467 5.23 7.84 -13.41
C PRO A 467 5.54 6.63 -14.28
N ASP A 468 4.50 5.90 -14.66
CA ASP A 468 4.62 4.80 -15.61
C ASP A 468 5.04 5.33 -16.99
N ARG A 469 4.51 6.50 -17.38
CA ARG A 469 4.78 7.16 -18.66
C ARG A 469 5.05 8.65 -18.51
N PHE A 470 5.93 9.18 -19.36
CA PHE A 470 6.14 10.62 -19.53
C PHE A 470 5.61 11.03 -20.90
N GLU A 471 4.79 12.08 -20.92
CA GLU A 471 4.26 12.66 -22.14
C GLU A 471 4.85 14.07 -22.30
N ILE A 472 5.72 14.23 -23.33
CA ILE A 472 6.30 15.54 -23.64
C ILE A 472 5.30 16.29 -24.50
N VAL A 473 4.77 17.39 -23.98
CA VAL A 473 3.83 18.25 -24.68
C VAL A 473 4.48 19.60 -25.03
N THR A 474 4.08 20.14 -26.16
CA THR A 474 4.62 21.46 -26.61
C THR A 474 4.14 22.60 -25.71
N ASP A 475 2.92 22.51 -25.21
CA ASP A 475 2.34 23.44 -24.24
C ASP A 475 1.33 22.71 -23.37
N MET A 476 1.15 23.19 -22.12
CA MET A 476 0.21 22.61 -21.19
C MET A 476 -1.21 23.10 -21.49
N PRO A 477 -2.17 22.22 -21.79
CA PRO A 477 -3.57 22.61 -22.01
C PRO A 477 -4.10 23.47 -20.86
N ARG A 478 -4.88 24.51 -21.20
CA ARG A 478 -5.44 25.45 -20.21
C ARG A 478 -6.93 25.59 -20.35
N THR A 479 -7.59 25.68 -19.21
CA THR A 479 -9.00 26.07 -19.14
C THR A 479 -9.19 27.53 -19.56
N PRO A 480 -10.43 27.99 -19.89
CA PRO A 480 -10.71 29.40 -20.19
C PRO A 480 -10.25 30.40 -19.09
N HIS A 481 -10.09 29.91 -17.86
CA HIS A 481 -9.59 30.70 -16.73
C HIS A 481 -8.07 30.62 -16.52
N GLY A 482 -7.32 30.06 -17.49
CA GLY A 482 -5.85 30.00 -17.49
C GLY A 482 -5.24 28.92 -16.59
N LYS A 483 -6.03 28.07 -15.93
CA LYS A 483 -5.54 26.91 -15.15
C LYS A 483 -5.24 25.73 -16.06
N THR A 484 -4.36 24.81 -15.65
CA THR A 484 -4.14 23.54 -16.35
C THR A 484 -5.45 22.78 -16.53
N ASP A 485 -5.73 22.36 -17.76
CA ASP A 485 -6.91 21.55 -18.11
C ASP A 485 -6.57 20.06 -18.01
N PHE A 486 -6.85 19.47 -16.85
CA PHE A 486 -6.58 18.07 -16.57
C PHE A 486 -7.49 17.11 -17.36
N ALA A 487 -8.68 17.55 -17.77
CA ALA A 487 -9.57 16.74 -18.60
C ALA A 487 -8.98 16.61 -20.00
N ALA A 488 -8.53 17.71 -20.60
CA ALA A 488 -7.85 17.68 -21.89
C ALA A 488 -6.54 16.86 -21.85
N LEU A 489 -5.77 16.94 -20.75
CA LEU A 489 -4.60 16.09 -20.56
C LEU A 489 -4.97 14.61 -20.45
N ALA A 490 -6.00 14.26 -19.70
CA ALA A 490 -6.46 12.88 -19.58
C ALA A 490 -6.91 12.30 -20.93
N ASP A 491 -7.57 13.09 -21.77
CA ASP A 491 -7.97 12.68 -23.13
C ASP A 491 -6.75 12.51 -24.03
N LEU A 492 -5.75 13.39 -23.92
CA LEU A 492 -4.50 13.30 -24.69
C LEU A 492 -3.74 12.00 -24.37
N VAL A 493 -3.63 11.64 -23.09
CA VAL A 493 -2.88 10.44 -22.67
C VAL A 493 -3.64 9.13 -22.91
N ARG A 494 -4.97 9.16 -23.11
CA ARG A 494 -5.77 8.00 -23.50
C ARG A 494 -5.64 7.65 -24.99
N ALA A 495 -5.21 8.59 -25.82
CA ALA A 495 -4.99 8.32 -27.22
C ALA A 495 -3.85 7.27 -27.37
N PRO A 496 -4.04 6.19 -28.17
CA PRO A 496 -2.98 5.21 -28.39
C PRO A 496 -1.80 5.90 -29.05
N GLY A 497 -0.61 5.77 -28.44
CA GLY A 497 0.64 6.27 -29.01
C GLY A 497 0.83 5.69 -30.42
N SER A 498 1.30 6.50 -31.36
CA SER A 498 1.54 6.07 -32.73
C SER A 498 2.58 4.95 -32.75
N SER A 499 2.17 3.73 -33.13
CA SER A 499 3.07 2.60 -33.34
C SER A 499 4.01 2.93 -34.49
N ARG A 500 5.32 2.84 -34.26
CA ARG A 500 6.33 2.93 -35.31
C ARG A 500 6.42 1.60 -36.04
N THR A 501 6.60 1.63 -37.36
CA THR A 501 6.90 0.43 -38.13
C THR A 501 8.27 -0.14 -37.76
N ALA A 502 8.37 -1.46 -37.55
CA ALA A 502 9.60 -2.12 -37.14
C ALA A 502 10.73 -1.86 -38.17
N PRO A 503 11.99 -1.65 -37.73
CA PRO A 503 13.11 -1.46 -38.65
C PRO A 503 13.43 -2.74 -39.40
N GLU A 504 13.93 -2.61 -40.66
CA GLU A 504 14.28 -3.72 -41.54
C GLU A 504 15.42 -4.61 -41.00
N SER A 505 16.18 -4.17 -39.98
CA SER A 505 17.26 -4.96 -39.36
C SER A 505 17.17 -4.96 -37.83
N MET A 506 16.80 -6.09 -37.28
CA MET A 506 16.86 -6.36 -35.83
C MET A 506 17.79 -7.53 -35.54
N THR A 507 18.53 -7.47 -34.44
CA THR A 507 19.28 -8.62 -33.91
C THR A 507 18.33 -9.73 -33.48
N ALA A 508 18.83 -10.96 -33.37
CA ALA A 508 18.03 -12.09 -32.85
C ALA A 508 17.55 -11.85 -31.40
N ALA A 509 18.36 -11.20 -30.58
CA ALA A 509 18.03 -10.83 -29.21
C ALA A 509 16.91 -9.77 -29.17
N GLU A 510 17.00 -8.71 -29.97
CA GLU A 510 15.95 -7.68 -30.06
C GLU A 510 14.63 -8.27 -30.52
N ARG A 511 14.65 -9.15 -31.52
CA ARG A 511 13.45 -9.80 -32.04
C ARG A 511 12.76 -10.64 -30.95
N LEU A 512 13.53 -11.45 -30.21
CA LEU A 512 13.02 -12.29 -29.15
C LEU A 512 12.42 -11.44 -28.01
N LEU A 513 13.08 -10.33 -27.67
CA LEU A 513 12.56 -9.40 -26.67
C LEU A 513 11.30 -8.68 -27.17
N CYS A 514 11.25 -8.23 -28.42
CA CYS A 514 10.04 -7.64 -29.00
C CYS A 514 8.86 -8.61 -28.97
N GLU A 515 9.07 -9.90 -29.29
CA GLU A 515 8.05 -10.94 -29.18
C GLU A 515 7.56 -11.10 -27.73
N LEU A 516 8.48 -11.11 -26.76
CA LEU A 516 8.13 -11.21 -25.34
C LEU A 516 7.37 -9.99 -24.85
N PHE A 517 7.79 -8.79 -25.24
CA PHE A 517 7.13 -7.54 -24.88
C PHE A 517 5.72 -7.48 -25.49
N ALA A 518 5.58 -7.84 -26.77
CA ALA A 518 4.29 -7.92 -27.46
C ALA A 518 3.35 -8.92 -26.77
N GLU A 519 3.86 -10.13 -26.45
CA GLU A 519 3.09 -11.17 -25.73
C GLU A 519 2.60 -10.67 -24.35
N ILE A 520 3.47 -10.02 -23.60
CA ILE A 520 3.16 -9.55 -22.23
C ILE A 520 2.17 -8.39 -22.25
N LEU A 521 2.31 -7.45 -23.21
CA LEU A 521 1.46 -6.26 -23.33
C LEU A 521 0.23 -6.49 -24.22
N ASN A 522 0.07 -7.72 -24.76
CA ASN A 522 -1.02 -8.07 -25.66
C ASN A 522 -1.13 -7.13 -26.89
N LEU A 523 0.03 -6.81 -27.48
CA LEU A 523 0.15 -5.99 -28.67
C LEU A 523 0.39 -6.85 -29.92
N PRO A 524 -0.08 -6.44 -31.10
CA PRO A 524 0.14 -7.20 -32.32
C PRO A 524 1.62 -7.21 -32.74
N GLU A 525 2.33 -6.12 -32.51
CA GLU A 525 3.74 -5.92 -32.84
C GLU A 525 4.38 -5.00 -31.82
N TYR A 526 5.71 -5.08 -31.67
CA TYR A 526 6.50 -4.23 -30.79
C TYR A 526 7.76 -3.73 -31.49
N HIS A 527 8.04 -2.43 -31.43
CA HIS A 527 9.23 -1.85 -32.03
C HIS A 527 10.42 -1.90 -31.04
N PRO A 528 11.64 -2.27 -31.49
CA PRO A 528 12.79 -2.43 -30.59
C PRO A 528 13.21 -1.16 -29.84
N ALA A 529 12.86 0.02 -30.33
CA ALA A 529 13.14 1.30 -29.67
C ALA A 529 12.00 1.79 -28.75
N ASP A 530 10.85 1.12 -28.76
CA ASP A 530 9.73 1.55 -27.92
C ASP A 530 9.97 1.15 -26.45
N SER A 531 9.66 2.06 -25.55
CA SER A 531 9.75 1.79 -24.12
C SER A 531 8.59 0.90 -23.68
N PHE A 532 8.91 -0.12 -22.86
CA PHE A 532 7.93 -1.01 -22.24
C PHE A 532 6.82 -0.24 -21.52
N PHE A 533 7.21 0.80 -20.81
CA PHE A 533 6.31 1.61 -20.01
C PHE A 533 5.46 2.57 -20.87
N ASP A 534 6.01 3.08 -21.97
CA ASP A 534 5.28 4.00 -22.85
C ASP A 534 4.16 3.29 -23.63
N LEU A 535 4.29 1.99 -23.85
CA LEU A 535 3.26 1.15 -24.48
C LEU A 535 2.34 0.43 -23.48
N GLY A 536 2.34 0.86 -22.23
CA GLY A 536 1.38 0.41 -21.23
C GLY A 536 1.89 -0.70 -20.31
N GLY A 537 3.18 -1.02 -20.35
CA GLY A 537 3.77 -1.96 -19.43
C GLY A 537 3.75 -1.44 -17.99
N GLU A 538 3.23 -2.21 -17.07
CA GLU A 538 3.10 -1.89 -15.66
C GLU A 538 4.02 -2.78 -14.81
N SER A 539 4.04 -2.52 -13.48
CA SER A 539 4.87 -3.30 -12.55
C SER A 539 4.55 -4.80 -12.59
N MET A 540 3.28 -5.16 -12.84
CA MET A 540 2.88 -6.58 -12.94
C MET A 540 3.29 -7.20 -14.27
N GLU A 541 3.13 -6.48 -15.38
CA GLU A 541 3.62 -6.90 -16.71
C GLU A 541 5.15 -6.95 -16.71
N ALA A 542 5.82 -6.01 -16.08
CA ALA A 542 7.27 -5.99 -15.92
C ALA A 542 7.76 -7.21 -15.11
N ALA A 543 7.07 -7.58 -14.04
CA ALA A 543 7.36 -8.80 -13.29
C ALA A 543 7.10 -10.08 -14.12
N ARG A 544 6.03 -10.10 -14.93
CA ARG A 544 5.76 -11.17 -15.90
C ARG A 544 6.85 -11.27 -16.95
N LEU A 545 7.31 -10.12 -17.47
CA LEU A 545 8.40 -10.04 -18.45
C LEU A 545 9.71 -10.59 -17.85
N THR A 546 10.07 -10.16 -16.65
CA THR A 546 11.25 -10.64 -15.90
C THR A 546 11.25 -12.16 -15.77
N ARG A 547 10.11 -12.73 -15.36
CA ARG A 547 9.94 -14.19 -15.25
C ARG A 547 10.02 -14.88 -16.62
N SER A 548 9.42 -14.30 -17.67
CA SER A 548 9.42 -14.87 -19.02
C SER A 548 10.83 -14.87 -19.61
N ILE A 549 11.61 -13.81 -19.42
CA ILE A 549 13.02 -13.72 -19.82
C ILE A 549 13.84 -14.81 -19.12
N ARG A 550 13.73 -14.91 -17.79
CA ARG A 550 14.43 -15.95 -17.02
C ARG A 550 14.07 -17.35 -17.52
N ARG A 551 12.79 -17.64 -17.77
CA ARG A 551 12.31 -18.96 -18.20
C ARG A 551 12.67 -19.29 -19.64
N LYS A 552 12.53 -18.34 -20.58
CA LYS A 552 12.71 -18.58 -22.01
C LYS A 552 14.16 -18.35 -22.47
N ILE A 553 14.87 -17.44 -21.82
CA ILE A 553 16.23 -17.02 -22.23
C ILE A 553 17.29 -17.53 -21.25
N GLY A 554 16.90 -17.82 -19.99
CA GLY A 554 17.83 -18.28 -18.95
C GLY A 554 18.67 -17.15 -18.33
N VAL A 555 18.34 -15.89 -18.59
CA VAL A 555 19.06 -14.72 -18.11
C VAL A 555 18.30 -14.10 -16.93
N GLU A 556 18.99 -13.77 -15.86
CA GLU A 556 18.44 -13.05 -14.71
C GLU A 556 18.26 -11.57 -15.09
N MET A 557 17.03 -11.07 -14.97
CA MET A 557 16.68 -9.67 -15.14
C MET A 557 16.02 -9.16 -13.87
N THR A 558 16.35 -7.94 -13.45
CA THR A 558 15.69 -7.26 -12.32
C THR A 558 14.78 -6.15 -12.82
N MET A 559 13.81 -5.73 -12.01
CA MET A 559 12.96 -4.58 -12.29
C MET A 559 13.79 -3.32 -12.55
N ARG A 560 14.88 -3.14 -11.80
CA ARG A 560 15.78 -1.99 -11.99
C ARG A 560 16.43 -2.00 -13.37
N MET A 561 16.85 -3.16 -13.86
CA MET A 561 17.42 -3.29 -15.21
C MET A 561 16.40 -2.91 -16.30
N LEU A 562 15.11 -3.25 -16.11
CA LEU A 562 14.05 -2.84 -17.04
C LEU A 562 13.76 -1.35 -16.96
N LEU A 563 13.87 -0.74 -15.77
CA LEU A 563 13.74 0.72 -15.60
C LEU A 563 14.91 1.47 -16.25
N ASP A 564 16.13 0.92 -16.13
CA ASP A 564 17.36 1.50 -16.69
C ASP A 564 17.46 1.28 -18.22
N ALA A 565 16.81 0.23 -18.74
CA ALA A 565 16.83 -0.17 -20.15
C ALA A 565 15.41 -0.60 -20.61
N PRO A 566 14.45 0.34 -20.74
CA PRO A 566 13.03 0.02 -20.90
C PRO A 566 12.62 -0.44 -22.31
N SER A 567 13.51 -0.41 -23.30
CA SER A 567 13.20 -0.89 -24.65
C SER A 567 13.90 -2.21 -24.97
N PRO A 568 13.37 -3.03 -25.88
CA PRO A 568 14.02 -4.26 -26.33
C PRO A 568 15.45 -4.06 -26.79
N ALA A 569 15.76 -2.98 -27.51
CA ALA A 569 17.10 -2.67 -27.98
C ALA A 569 18.07 -2.37 -26.83
N GLN A 570 17.66 -1.53 -25.87
CA GLN A 570 18.44 -1.21 -24.70
C GLN A 570 18.64 -2.45 -23.80
N LEU A 571 17.58 -3.22 -23.60
CA LEU A 571 17.63 -4.41 -22.77
C LEU A 571 18.47 -5.52 -23.41
N ALA A 572 18.43 -5.70 -24.72
CA ALA A 572 19.30 -6.62 -25.45
C ALA A 572 20.79 -6.29 -25.25
N ALA A 573 21.12 -5.01 -25.31
CA ALA A 573 22.49 -4.53 -25.07
C ALA A 573 22.93 -4.76 -23.61
N LEU A 574 22.03 -4.57 -22.64
CA LEU A 574 22.33 -4.73 -21.21
C LEU A 574 22.46 -6.20 -20.79
N LEU A 575 21.58 -7.07 -21.29
CA LEU A 575 21.49 -8.47 -20.82
C LEU A 575 22.52 -9.41 -21.48
N SER A 576 23.29 -8.95 -22.50
CA SER A 576 24.25 -9.81 -23.23
C SER A 576 23.63 -11.16 -23.62
N ILE A 577 22.45 -11.16 -24.20
CA ILE A 577 21.69 -12.37 -24.53
C ILE A 577 22.49 -13.22 -25.51
N PRO A 578 22.81 -14.49 -25.20
CA PRO A 578 23.53 -15.37 -26.13
C PRO A 578 22.70 -15.55 -27.40
N GLU A 579 23.36 -15.56 -28.58
CA GLU A 579 22.66 -15.90 -29.80
C GLU A 579 21.96 -17.26 -29.66
N PRO A 580 20.67 -17.37 -29.96
CA PRO A 580 19.94 -18.60 -29.78
C PRO A 580 20.53 -19.64 -30.71
N HIS A 581 21.19 -20.64 -30.20
CA HIS A 581 21.42 -21.86 -30.93
C HIS A 581 20.03 -22.43 -31.24
N LEU A 582 19.66 -22.42 -32.52
CA LEU A 582 18.49 -23.09 -33.04
C LEU A 582 18.48 -24.53 -32.52
N VAL A 583 17.75 -24.80 -31.45
CA VAL A 583 17.33 -26.15 -31.12
C VAL A 583 16.27 -26.51 -32.14
N THR A 584 16.73 -26.99 -33.29
CA THR A 584 15.89 -27.69 -34.27
C THR A 584 15.24 -28.87 -33.57
N GLY A 585 13.93 -28.89 -33.59
CA GLY A 585 13.09 -29.85 -32.91
C GLY A 585 13.40 -31.33 -33.21
N ARG A 586 13.15 -32.13 -32.25
CA ARG A 586 12.48 -33.44 -32.41
C ARG A 586 11.56 -33.66 -31.21
#